data_46e1b84c49c8f350e28e45d28173bd35
#
_entry.id   46e1b84c49c8f350e28e45d28173bd35
#
_cell.length_a   1.000
_cell.length_b   1.000
_cell.length_c   1.000
_cell.angle_alpha   90.00
_cell.angle_beta   90.00
_cell.angle_gamma   90.00
#
_symmetry.space_group_name_H-M   'P 1'
#
loop_
_entity.id
_entity.type
_entity.pdbx_description
1 polymer ?
#
loop_
_entity_poly.entity_id
_entity_poly.type
_entity_poly.pdbx_seq_one_letter_code
_entity_poly.pdbx_strand_id
1 'polypeptide(L)'
;MWSCRLNQIKSSRTKKSITNSKPIAEVTSAQSFASMNEQTQNSYFFSQIGNLHYLLELFVGGNILAMILALAEAQSWQALNGMHLLQYILYINWVLLCFAALVELFHQAFQRMGIKLALISGFLLLQAIVLLTTVNLNILIHFGQNFNFQDLNLTIALDQVGLHLSLGILLGTFCFRYLYLREQWEQQQHSELNARIQAMQARIQPHFLFNSMNSVLSLISIDPDKAEHMLLNLSRLFRASFQELKLVSLQEEIDLCQRYLEIEQIRLGERLQVEWKLENKDLYSQVQIPLLTLQPLLENSIFHGVEKILTKSTISILVEILQNQINIIITNPYAQDNKTLKKGHGIAIENVRQRLQAYYGSSVTFQTFAGEGMFTTVVRYQYK
;
A
#
# COMPACT_ATOMS: atom_id res chain seq x y z
N MET A 1 79.76 -20.56 -4.43
CA MET A 1 79.70 -19.84 -3.13
C MET A 1 78.22 -19.65 -2.78
N TRP A 2 77.90 -20.24 -1.66
CA TRP A 2 76.71 -20.12 -0.82
C TRP A 2 75.39 -20.62 -1.43
N SER A 3 74.93 -21.82 -1.18
CA SER A 3 74.53 -22.57 0.03
C SER A 3 73.17 -22.17 0.58
N CYS A 4 72.23 -23.10 0.35
CA CYS A 4 71.32 -23.75 1.33
C CYS A 4 70.55 -22.91 2.32
N ARG A 5 69.18 -23.01 2.23
CA ARG A 5 68.35 -23.55 3.32
C ARG A 5 66.96 -23.88 2.87
N LEU A 6 66.66 -25.15 2.79
CA LEU A 6 65.31 -25.74 2.98
C LEU A 6 64.93 -25.61 4.44
N ASN A 7 63.69 -25.22 4.70
CA ASN A 7 62.90 -25.88 5.76
C ASN A 7 61.43 -25.54 5.67
N GLN A 8 60.67 -26.55 5.42
CA GLN A 8 59.43 -26.98 6.05
C GLN A 8 58.46 -25.88 6.54
N ILE A 9 57.31 -25.75 5.85
CA ILE A 9 56.06 -25.41 6.51
C ILE A 9 55.05 -26.48 6.16
N LYS A 10 54.56 -27.11 7.22
CA LYS A 10 53.60 -28.21 7.27
C LYS A 10 52.24 -27.79 6.68
N SER A 11 51.66 -28.70 5.94
CA SER A 11 50.26 -28.81 5.59
C SER A 11 49.34 -28.69 6.83
N SER A 12 48.47 -27.72 6.83
CA SER A 12 47.23 -27.78 7.59
C SER A 12 46.05 -27.58 6.62
N ARG A 13 45.47 -28.69 6.18
CA ARG A 13 44.19 -28.76 5.52
C ARG A 13 43.10 -28.37 6.55
N THR A 14 42.60 -27.17 6.48
CA THR A 14 41.31 -26.82 7.09
C THR A 14 40.23 -27.00 6.03
N LYS A 15 39.37 -28.01 6.27
CA LYS A 15 38.07 -28.15 5.61
C LYS A 15 37.21 -26.91 5.90
N LYS A 16 37.03 -26.05 4.91
CA LYS A 16 35.98 -25.04 4.95
C LYS A 16 34.67 -25.71 4.54
N SER A 17 33.78 -25.81 5.50
CA SER A 17 32.34 -26.14 5.30
C SER A 17 31.74 -25.11 4.34
N ILE A 18 31.16 -25.61 3.25
CA ILE A 18 30.31 -24.82 2.35
C ILE A 18 29.01 -24.57 3.08
N THR A 19 28.90 -23.43 3.74
CA THR A 19 27.64 -22.92 4.25
C THR A 19 26.85 -22.33 3.09
N ASN A 20 25.64 -22.83 2.88
CA ASN A 20 24.60 -22.32 2.00
C ASN A 20 24.44 -20.80 2.20
N SER A 21 25.01 -20.00 1.31
CA SER A 21 24.70 -18.58 1.21
C SER A 21 23.39 -18.42 0.44
N LYS A 22 22.32 -18.07 1.16
CA LYS A 22 21.10 -17.50 0.54
C LYS A 22 21.50 -16.29 -0.30
N PRO A 23 20.87 -16.04 -1.46
CA PRO A 23 21.19 -14.90 -2.30
C PRO A 23 20.97 -13.60 -1.54
N ILE A 24 22.03 -12.81 -1.39
CA ILE A 24 22.10 -11.55 -0.63
C ILE A 24 21.09 -10.51 -1.11
N ALA A 25 20.63 -10.60 -2.36
CA ALA A 25 19.66 -9.67 -2.95
C ALA A 25 18.22 -9.80 -2.39
N GLU A 26 17.78 -10.99 -1.96
CA GLU A 26 16.43 -11.17 -1.39
C GLU A 26 16.32 -10.70 0.06
N VAL A 27 17.42 -10.77 0.81
CA VAL A 27 17.44 -10.34 2.22
C VAL A 27 17.46 -8.81 2.32
N THR A 28 18.15 -8.14 1.39
CA THR A 28 18.26 -6.67 1.39
C THR A 28 16.96 -5.98 0.99
N SER A 29 16.19 -6.54 0.06
CA SER A 29 14.89 -5.97 -0.36
C SER A 29 13.82 -6.16 0.71
N ALA A 30 13.71 -7.34 1.32
CA ALA A 30 12.74 -7.58 2.39
C ALA A 30 13.02 -6.76 3.66
N GLN A 31 14.30 -6.56 4.01
CA GLN A 31 14.69 -5.70 5.12
C GLN A 31 14.48 -4.21 4.81
N SER A 32 14.69 -3.76 3.58
CA SER A 32 14.40 -2.39 3.13
C SER A 32 12.91 -2.10 3.15
N PHE A 33 12.05 -3.04 2.70
CA PHE A 33 10.59 -2.89 2.78
C PHE A 33 10.04 -2.98 4.20
N ALA A 34 10.63 -3.81 5.06
CA ALA A 34 10.25 -3.87 6.47
C ALA A 34 10.63 -2.58 7.21
N SER A 35 11.82 -2.02 6.96
CA SER A 35 12.26 -0.77 7.56
C SER A 35 11.50 0.46 7.03
N MET A 36 11.09 0.47 5.75
CA MET A 36 10.18 1.50 5.23
C MET A 36 8.77 1.40 5.85
N ASN A 37 8.25 0.19 6.09
CA ASN A 37 6.97 0.02 6.80
C ASN A 37 7.05 0.37 8.28
N GLU A 38 8.16 0.11 8.97
CA GLU A 38 8.37 0.55 10.35
C GLU A 38 8.52 2.07 10.46
N GLN A 39 9.13 2.74 9.48
CA GLN A 39 9.23 4.20 9.46
C GLN A 39 7.90 4.89 9.17
N THR A 40 6.99 4.28 8.40
CA THR A 40 5.63 4.81 8.17
C THR A 40 4.68 4.55 9.34
N GLN A 41 4.94 3.55 10.19
CA GLN A 41 4.11 3.27 11.38
C GLN A 41 4.39 4.21 12.57
N ASN A 42 5.49 4.95 12.55
CA ASN A 42 5.89 5.88 13.61
C ASN A 42 5.68 7.35 13.22
N SER A 43 4.68 7.69 12.41
CA SER A 43 4.30 9.09 12.26
C SER A 43 3.69 9.56 13.59
N TYR A 44 4.49 10.30 14.32
CA TYR A 44 4.11 11.00 15.53
C TYR A 44 2.94 11.95 15.22
N PHE A 45 1.82 11.80 15.95
CA PHE A 45 0.58 12.56 15.73
C PHE A 45 0.80 14.08 15.64
N PHE A 46 1.75 14.62 16.38
CA PHE A 46 2.12 16.03 16.36
C PHE A 46 3.36 16.36 15.53
N SER A 47 3.88 15.41 14.72
CA SER A 47 5.14 15.57 13.97
C SER A 47 5.16 16.76 13.02
N GLN A 48 4.00 17.24 12.64
CA GLN A 48 3.85 18.31 11.67
C GLN A 48 3.65 19.69 12.30
N ILE A 49 3.40 19.77 13.62
CA ILE A 49 3.12 21.05 14.30
C ILE A 49 4.33 22.00 14.26
N GLY A 50 5.57 21.49 14.24
CA GLY A 50 6.79 22.28 14.07
C GLY A 50 7.01 22.85 12.66
N ASN A 51 6.28 22.40 11.65
CA ASN A 51 6.40 22.91 10.30
C ASN A 51 5.74 24.28 10.14
N LEU A 52 6.43 25.22 9.48
CA LEU A 52 5.94 26.59 9.26
C LEU A 52 4.53 26.64 8.67
N HIS A 53 4.20 25.72 7.78
CA HIS A 53 2.89 25.65 7.14
C HIS A 53 1.76 25.39 8.15
N TYR A 54 1.95 24.45 9.06
CA TYR A 54 0.96 24.13 10.11
C TYR A 54 0.86 25.24 11.17
N LEU A 55 1.98 25.92 11.50
CA LEU A 55 1.95 27.10 12.37
C LEU A 55 1.14 28.23 11.73
N LEU A 56 1.25 28.44 10.41
CA LEU A 56 0.43 29.43 9.69
C LEU A 56 -1.05 29.05 9.69
N GLU A 57 -1.41 27.78 9.44
CA GLU A 57 -2.79 27.30 9.54
C GLU A 57 -3.37 27.51 10.95
N LEU A 58 -2.60 27.20 11.99
CA LEU A 58 -2.96 27.40 13.39
C LEU A 58 -3.18 28.88 13.71
N PHE A 59 -2.30 29.74 13.21
CA PHE A 59 -2.41 31.19 13.37
C PHE A 59 -3.64 31.78 12.69
N VAL A 60 -3.91 31.36 11.44
CA VAL A 60 -5.11 31.79 10.69
C VAL A 60 -6.37 31.32 11.40
N GLY A 61 -6.41 30.03 11.81
CA GLY A 61 -7.54 29.46 12.55
C GLY A 61 -7.79 30.17 13.89
N GLY A 62 -6.71 30.47 14.63
CA GLY A 62 -6.79 31.24 15.89
C GLY A 62 -7.35 32.65 15.71
N ASN A 63 -6.96 33.36 14.65
CA ASN A 63 -7.49 34.69 14.35
C ASN A 63 -8.97 34.64 13.91
N ILE A 64 -9.38 33.65 13.15
CA ILE A 64 -10.79 33.42 12.81
C ILE A 64 -11.60 33.17 14.09
N LEU A 65 -11.10 32.32 14.99
CA LEU A 65 -11.73 32.06 16.28
C LEU A 65 -11.85 33.31 17.13
N ALA A 66 -10.79 34.14 17.21
CA ALA A 66 -10.81 35.42 17.91
C ALA A 66 -11.92 36.34 17.37
N MET A 67 -12.06 36.40 16.04
CA MET A 67 -13.13 37.19 15.39
C MET A 67 -14.53 36.68 15.74
N ILE A 68 -14.72 35.35 15.73
CA ILE A 68 -16.01 34.74 16.08
C ILE A 68 -16.38 35.08 17.53
N LEU A 69 -15.45 34.96 18.48
CA LEU A 69 -15.69 35.25 19.90
C LEU A 69 -15.99 36.72 20.12
N ALA A 70 -15.21 37.61 19.49
CA ALA A 70 -15.43 39.06 19.61
C ALA A 70 -16.80 39.48 19.03
N LEU A 71 -17.23 38.87 17.92
CA LEU A 71 -18.55 39.11 17.34
C LEU A 71 -19.68 38.55 18.21
N ALA A 72 -19.50 37.37 18.80
CA ALA A 72 -20.45 36.75 19.69
C ALA A 72 -20.69 37.59 20.95
N GLU A 73 -19.64 38.21 21.49
CA GLU A 73 -19.73 39.11 22.63
C GLU A 73 -20.41 40.43 22.23
N ALA A 74 -20.05 41.02 21.09
CA ALA A 74 -20.56 42.30 20.63
C ALA A 74 -22.05 42.29 20.25
N GLN A 75 -22.66 41.14 19.98
CA GLN A 75 -24.06 40.92 19.53
C GLN A 75 -24.44 41.71 18.27
N SER A 76 -23.66 42.70 17.83
CA SER A 76 -23.85 43.48 16.61
C SER A 76 -22.56 44.01 16.04
N TRP A 77 -22.48 44.28 14.73
CA TRP A 77 -21.33 44.87 14.08
C TRP A 77 -20.94 46.27 14.63
N GLN A 78 -21.95 47.07 15.03
CA GLN A 78 -21.73 48.42 15.53
C GLN A 78 -21.18 48.44 16.96
N ALA A 79 -21.44 47.38 17.72
CA ALA A 79 -20.94 47.27 19.10
C ALA A 79 -19.56 46.57 19.18
N LEU A 80 -18.98 46.18 18.05
CA LEU A 80 -17.66 45.54 18.03
C LEU A 80 -16.58 46.51 18.51
N ASN A 81 -15.98 46.20 19.66
CA ASN A 81 -14.87 46.99 20.22
C ASN A 81 -13.52 46.44 19.75
N GLY A 82 -12.75 47.24 19.03
CA GLY A 82 -11.42 46.84 18.53
C GLY A 82 -10.45 46.42 19.63
N MET A 83 -10.56 46.95 20.84
CA MET A 83 -9.73 46.54 21.99
C MET A 83 -10.07 45.13 22.45
N HIS A 84 -11.34 44.76 22.52
CA HIS A 84 -11.75 43.39 22.84
C HIS A 84 -11.29 42.39 21.77
N LEU A 85 -11.43 42.74 20.49
CA LEU A 85 -10.90 41.93 19.40
C LEU A 85 -9.39 41.70 19.52
N LEU A 86 -8.62 42.77 19.81
CA LEU A 86 -7.19 42.68 19.99
C LEU A 86 -6.83 41.79 21.21
N GLN A 87 -7.57 41.86 22.30
CA GLN A 87 -7.38 40.98 23.46
C GLN A 87 -7.59 39.53 23.13
N TYR A 88 -8.67 39.18 22.40
CA TYR A 88 -8.93 37.80 21.94
C TYR A 88 -7.82 37.32 20.99
N ILE A 89 -7.36 38.14 20.03
CA ILE A 89 -6.27 37.82 19.13
C ILE A 89 -4.99 37.51 19.92
N LEU A 90 -4.60 38.36 20.83
CA LEU A 90 -3.38 38.19 21.63
C LEU A 90 -3.46 36.97 22.54
N TYR A 91 -4.59 36.77 23.24
CA TYR A 91 -4.77 35.66 24.16
C TYR A 91 -4.74 34.30 23.41
N ILE A 92 -5.51 34.15 22.33
CA ILE A 92 -5.62 32.90 21.58
C ILE A 92 -4.28 32.57 20.93
N ASN A 93 -3.65 33.54 20.24
CA ASN A 93 -2.37 33.27 19.59
C ASN A 93 -1.26 32.95 20.61
N TRP A 94 -1.28 33.58 21.81
CA TRP A 94 -0.36 33.25 22.88
C TRP A 94 -0.53 31.78 23.35
N VAL A 95 -1.77 31.34 23.60
CA VAL A 95 -2.08 30.00 24.03
C VAL A 95 -1.62 29.00 22.96
N LEU A 96 -1.92 29.24 21.66
CA LEU A 96 -1.53 28.39 20.56
C LEU A 96 -0.01 28.32 20.40
N LEU A 97 0.69 29.42 20.53
CA LEU A 97 2.15 29.49 20.43
C LEU A 97 2.83 28.75 21.59
N CYS A 98 2.34 28.90 22.81
CA CYS A 98 2.81 28.14 23.97
C CYS A 98 2.57 26.66 23.80
N PHE A 99 1.39 26.27 23.27
CA PHE A 99 1.06 24.87 22.97
C PHE A 99 2.03 24.31 21.95
N ALA A 100 2.21 24.96 20.79
CA ALA A 100 3.13 24.51 19.76
C ALA A 100 4.57 24.37 20.25
N ALA A 101 5.06 25.38 21.03
CA ALA A 101 6.41 25.36 21.61
C ALA A 101 6.61 24.21 22.60
N LEU A 102 5.63 23.92 23.46
CA LEU A 102 5.72 22.83 24.43
C LEU A 102 5.59 21.47 23.77
N VAL A 103 4.74 21.31 22.76
CA VAL A 103 4.65 20.05 21.98
C VAL A 103 5.98 19.78 21.28
N GLU A 104 6.62 20.80 20.69
CA GLU A 104 7.93 20.65 20.05
C GLU A 104 9.02 20.35 21.09
N LEU A 105 9.02 21.00 22.24
CA LEU A 105 9.97 20.74 23.31
C LEU A 105 9.86 19.27 23.82
N PHE A 106 8.66 18.75 23.92
CA PHE A 106 8.39 17.41 24.42
C PHE A 106 8.18 16.37 23.28
N HIS A 107 8.57 16.67 22.03
CA HIS A 107 8.33 15.82 20.88
C HIS A 107 8.81 14.38 21.09
N GLN A 108 9.99 14.17 21.72
CA GLN A 108 10.51 12.82 21.99
C GLN A 108 9.63 11.99 22.95
N ALA A 109 9.00 12.67 23.93
CA ALA A 109 8.08 12.01 24.84
C ALA A 109 6.78 11.60 24.11
N PHE A 110 6.26 12.50 23.29
CA PHE A 110 5.06 12.25 22.50
C PHE A 110 5.26 11.16 21.44
N GLN A 111 6.45 11.07 20.81
CA GLN A 111 6.79 10.01 19.85
C GLN A 111 6.73 8.60 20.46
N ARG A 112 7.04 8.47 21.75
CA ARG A 112 7.00 7.19 22.47
C ARG A 112 5.60 6.79 22.93
N MET A 113 4.63 7.69 22.83
CA MET A 113 3.25 7.46 23.26
C MET A 113 2.40 6.97 22.10
N GLY A 114 1.50 6.03 22.36
CA GLY A 114 0.47 5.66 21.38
C GLY A 114 -0.50 6.82 21.11
N ILE A 115 -1.11 6.86 19.94
CA ILE A 115 -1.98 7.96 19.46
C ILE A 115 -3.01 8.40 20.50
N LYS A 116 -3.69 7.48 21.17
CA LYS A 116 -4.70 7.79 22.20
C LYS A 116 -4.11 8.54 23.40
N LEU A 117 -2.93 8.09 23.85
CA LEU A 117 -2.25 8.69 24.99
C LEU A 117 -1.69 10.07 24.63
N ALA A 118 -1.15 10.23 23.41
CA ALA A 118 -0.67 11.51 22.91
C ALA A 118 -1.81 12.53 22.79
N LEU A 119 -2.98 12.12 22.31
CA LEU A 119 -4.17 12.98 22.26
C LEU A 119 -4.62 13.43 23.65
N ILE A 120 -4.74 12.51 24.61
CA ILE A 120 -5.16 12.83 25.96
C ILE A 120 -4.15 13.77 26.64
N SER A 121 -2.85 13.47 26.55
CA SER A 121 -1.79 14.30 27.14
C SER A 121 -1.69 15.68 26.47
N GLY A 122 -1.84 15.75 25.16
CA GLY A 122 -1.90 17.03 24.43
C GLY A 122 -3.12 17.86 24.82
N PHE A 123 -4.28 17.25 24.97
CA PHE A 123 -5.49 17.93 25.43
C PHE A 123 -5.33 18.49 26.87
N LEU A 124 -4.79 17.67 27.79
CA LEU A 124 -4.51 18.11 29.16
C LEU A 124 -3.46 19.23 29.21
N LEU A 125 -2.44 19.15 28.36
CA LEU A 125 -1.45 20.21 28.21
C LEU A 125 -2.10 21.53 27.75
N LEU A 126 -2.99 21.48 26.77
CA LEU A 126 -3.74 22.66 26.32
C LEU A 126 -4.54 23.28 27.46
N GLN A 127 -5.27 22.48 28.26
CA GLN A 127 -6.04 22.98 29.39
C GLN A 127 -5.15 23.60 30.47
N ALA A 128 -3.99 23.00 30.73
CA ALA A 128 -3.01 23.55 31.67
C ALA A 128 -2.45 24.93 31.19
N ILE A 129 -2.20 25.07 29.90
CA ILE A 129 -1.76 26.34 29.31
C ILE A 129 -2.86 27.40 29.43
N VAL A 130 -4.12 27.07 29.12
CA VAL A 130 -5.26 27.99 29.28
C VAL A 130 -5.40 28.45 30.71
N LEU A 131 -5.34 27.53 31.70
CA LEU A 131 -5.40 27.84 33.12
C LEU A 131 -4.28 28.78 33.54
N LEU A 132 -3.03 28.42 33.23
CA LEU A 132 -1.85 29.20 33.61
C LEU A 132 -1.86 30.60 32.97
N THR A 133 -2.25 30.69 31.70
CA THR A 133 -2.32 31.97 30.97
C THR A 133 -3.38 32.86 31.58
N THR A 134 -4.57 32.35 31.90
CA THR A 134 -5.66 33.13 32.51
C THR A 134 -5.28 33.63 33.89
N VAL A 135 -4.73 32.76 34.75
CA VAL A 135 -4.30 33.15 36.10
C VAL A 135 -3.19 34.23 36.05
N ASN A 136 -2.16 34.02 35.19
CA ASN A 136 -1.09 34.99 35.03
C ASN A 136 -1.61 36.33 34.50
N LEU A 137 -2.53 36.31 33.54
CA LEU A 137 -3.12 37.55 33.02
C LEU A 137 -3.91 38.30 34.08
N ASN A 138 -4.73 37.61 34.89
CA ASN A 138 -5.49 38.23 35.99
C ASN A 138 -4.54 38.88 37.04
N ILE A 139 -3.49 38.17 37.41
CA ILE A 139 -2.46 38.72 38.33
C ILE A 139 -1.80 39.96 37.75
N LEU A 140 -1.44 39.91 36.45
CA LEU A 140 -0.76 41.03 35.76
C LEU A 140 -1.67 42.27 35.67
N ILE A 141 -2.95 42.08 35.34
CA ILE A 141 -3.95 43.16 35.25
C ILE A 141 -4.15 43.80 36.66
N HIS A 142 -4.33 42.96 37.69
CA HIS A 142 -4.52 43.44 39.05
C HIS A 142 -3.30 44.24 39.56
N PHE A 143 -2.10 43.72 39.30
CA PHE A 143 -0.85 44.41 39.67
C PHE A 143 -0.68 45.74 38.91
N GLY A 144 -0.99 45.75 37.61
CA GLY A 144 -0.94 46.96 36.77
C GLY A 144 -1.90 48.05 37.22
N GLN A 145 -3.02 47.71 37.85
CA GLN A 145 -4.02 48.66 38.34
C GLN A 145 -3.71 49.16 39.75
N ASN A 146 -3.24 48.31 40.66
CA ASN A 146 -3.17 48.58 42.09
C ASN A 146 -1.74 48.72 42.65
N PHE A 147 -0.69 48.31 41.89
CA PHE A 147 0.72 48.29 42.30
C PHE A 147 1.02 47.63 43.67
N ASN A 148 0.07 46.79 44.18
CA ASN A 148 0.19 46.18 45.49
C ASN A 148 -0.17 44.69 45.43
N PHE A 149 0.74 43.81 45.89
CA PHE A 149 0.50 42.38 45.98
C PHE A 149 -0.30 41.96 47.22
N GLN A 150 -0.42 42.84 48.23
CA GLN A 150 -1.08 42.48 49.49
C GLN A 150 -2.60 42.28 49.33
N ASP A 151 -3.21 42.89 48.32
CA ASP A 151 -4.65 42.81 48.05
C ASP A 151 -5.01 41.69 47.07
N LEU A 152 -4.03 40.87 46.62
CA LEU A 152 -4.26 39.77 45.70
C LEU A 152 -4.97 38.61 46.40
N ASN A 153 -6.27 38.51 46.22
CA ASN A 153 -7.07 37.41 46.74
C ASN A 153 -7.22 36.31 45.69
N LEU A 154 -7.40 35.06 46.14
CA LEU A 154 -7.60 33.89 45.28
C LEU A 154 -8.79 34.06 44.32
N THR A 155 -9.84 34.79 44.74
CA THR A 155 -11.01 35.10 43.91
C THR A 155 -10.66 35.94 42.70
N ILE A 156 -9.74 36.91 42.83
CA ILE A 156 -9.26 37.76 41.72
C ILE A 156 -8.40 36.93 40.75
N ALA A 157 -7.50 36.10 41.29
CA ALA A 157 -6.66 35.25 40.45
C ALA A 157 -7.42 34.22 39.67
N LEU A 158 -8.57 33.74 40.21
CA LEU A 158 -9.42 32.72 39.59
C LEU A 158 -10.62 33.31 38.82
N ASP A 159 -10.70 34.64 38.68
CA ASP A 159 -11.78 35.25 37.90
C ASP A 159 -11.78 34.76 36.45
N GLN A 160 -12.97 34.46 35.91
CA GLN A 160 -13.20 33.97 34.56
C GLN A 160 -12.47 32.66 34.18
N VAL A 161 -11.69 32.05 35.07
CA VAL A 161 -10.97 30.78 34.80
C VAL A 161 -11.96 29.69 34.38
N GLY A 162 -13.11 29.59 35.04
CA GLY A 162 -14.16 28.64 34.70
C GLY A 162 -14.68 28.80 33.27
N LEU A 163 -14.86 30.06 32.82
CA LEU A 163 -15.30 30.37 31.46
C LEU A 163 -14.24 29.99 30.44
N HIS A 164 -12.98 30.42 30.62
CA HIS A 164 -11.91 30.13 29.68
C HIS A 164 -11.61 28.64 29.59
N LEU A 165 -11.65 27.89 30.70
CA LEU A 165 -11.49 26.45 30.71
C LEU A 165 -12.67 25.73 29.98
N SER A 166 -13.90 26.19 30.21
CA SER A 166 -15.06 25.57 29.54
C SER A 166 -15.01 25.77 28.02
N LEU A 167 -14.62 26.97 27.56
CA LEU A 167 -14.36 27.26 26.15
C LEU A 167 -13.17 26.44 25.62
N GLY A 168 -12.07 26.36 26.38
CA GLY A 168 -10.91 25.53 26.04
C GLY A 168 -11.26 24.07 25.89
N ILE A 169 -12.10 23.51 26.78
CA ILE A 169 -12.57 22.13 26.71
C ILE A 169 -13.42 21.92 25.46
N LEU A 170 -14.38 22.78 25.20
CA LEU A 170 -15.29 22.65 24.06
C LEU A 170 -14.54 22.77 22.73
N LEU A 171 -13.79 23.85 22.55
CA LEU A 171 -13.03 24.10 21.33
C LEU A 171 -11.87 23.10 21.15
N GLY A 172 -11.15 22.81 22.26
CA GLY A 172 -10.09 21.83 22.26
C GLY A 172 -10.61 20.44 21.85
N THR A 173 -11.75 19.99 22.41
CA THR A 173 -12.36 18.70 22.03
C THR A 173 -12.68 18.67 20.53
N PHE A 174 -13.24 19.74 19.99
CA PHE A 174 -13.54 19.84 18.57
C PHE A 174 -12.28 19.80 17.71
N CYS A 175 -11.26 20.59 18.04
CA CYS A 175 -9.98 20.63 17.32
C CYS A 175 -9.25 19.28 17.37
N PHE A 176 -9.14 18.67 18.56
CA PHE A 176 -8.47 17.36 18.69
C PHE A 176 -9.24 16.26 17.98
N ARG A 177 -10.58 16.30 17.97
CA ARG A 177 -11.41 15.39 17.20
C ARG A 177 -11.20 15.55 15.70
N TYR A 178 -11.12 16.80 15.23
CA TYR A 178 -10.83 17.08 13.82
C TYR A 178 -9.46 16.56 13.41
N LEU A 179 -8.41 16.85 14.20
CA LEU A 179 -7.05 16.37 13.93
C LEU A 179 -6.98 14.84 13.92
N TYR A 180 -7.67 14.18 14.83
CA TYR A 180 -7.76 12.70 14.86
C TYR A 180 -8.42 12.14 13.62
N LEU A 181 -9.53 12.71 13.17
CA LEU A 181 -10.23 12.28 11.95
C LEU A 181 -9.37 12.52 10.69
N ARG A 182 -8.69 13.66 10.62
CA ARG A 182 -7.78 13.98 9.52
C ARG A 182 -6.66 12.94 9.42
N GLU A 183 -6.01 12.61 10.52
CA GLU A 183 -4.97 11.59 10.58
C GLU A 183 -5.46 10.22 10.13
N GLN A 184 -6.64 9.80 10.61
CA GLN A 184 -7.25 8.54 10.16
C GLN A 184 -7.50 8.54 8.64
N TRP A 185 -7.96 9.65 8.10
CA TRP A 185 -8.25 9.76 6.67
C TRP A 185 -6.98 9.69 5.82
N GLU A 186 -5.92 10.38 6.23
CA GLU A 186 -4.61 10.31 5.58
C GLU A 186 -4.05 8.87 5.61
N GLN A 187 -4.12 8.18 6.75
CA GLN A 187 -3.69 6.78 6.88
C GLN A 187 -4.52 5.84 5.98
N GLN A 188 -5.83 6.06 5.91
CA GLN A 188 -6.70 5.28 5.03
C GLN A 188 -6.33 5.47 3.56
N GLN A 189 -6.13 6.71 3.10
CA GLN A 189 -5.70 7.01 1.72
C GLN A 189 -4.37 6.34 1.39
N HIS A 190 -3.38 6.41 2.29
CA HIS A 190 -2.11 5.72 2.10
C HIS A 190 -2.27 4.20 2.03
N SER A 191 -3.11 3.63 2.87
CA SER A 191 -3.42 2.20 2.85
C SER A 191 -4.08 1.78 1.54
N GLU A 192 -5.06 2.53 1.06
CA GLU A 192 -5.72 2.28 -0.23
C GLU A 192 -4.74 2.40 -1.41
N LEU A 193 -3.88 3.42 -1.41
CA LEU A 193 -2.86 3.59 -2.44
C LEU A 193 -1.88 2.41 -2.44
N ASN A 194 -1.39 2.02 -1.27
CA ASN A 194 -0.48 0.88 -1.13
C ASN A 194 -1.15 -0.43 -1.58
N ALA A 195 -2.43 -0.64 -1.22
CA ALA A 195 -3.19 -1.80 -1.68
C ALA A 195 -3.34 -1.81 -3.22
N ARG A 196 -3.59 -0.64 -3.84
CA ARG A 196 -3.63 -0.51 -5.30
C ARG A 196 -2.28 -0.81 -5.94
N ILE A 197 -1.19 -0.28 -5.40
CA ILE A 197 0.18 -0.56 -5.88
C ILE A 197 0.50 -2.04 -5.76
N GLN A 198 0.21 -2.67 -4.62
CA GLN A 198 0.42 -4.10 -4.41
C GLN A 198 -0.44 -4.94 -5.37
N ALA A 199 -1.69 -4.56 -5.59
CA ALA A 199 -2.57 -5.24 -6.56
C ALA A 199 -2.04 -5.10 -8.00
N MET A 200 -1.45 -3.96 -8.37
CA MET A 200 -0.79 -3.78 -9.67
C MET A 200 0.49 -4.62 -9.78
N GLN A 201 1.33 -4.63 -8.74
CA GLN A 201 2.57 -5.44 -8.73
C GLN A 201 2.28 -6.95 -8.75
N ALA A 202 1.20 -7.39 -8.10
CA ALA A 202 0.79 -8.80 -8.12
C ALA A 202 0.31 -9.31 -9.49
N ARG A 203 0.01 -8.41 -10.44
CA ARG A 203 -0.39 -8.77 -11.81
C ARG A 203 0.78 -9.24 -12.68
N ILE A 204 2.01 -8.91 -12.31
CA ILE A 204 3.20 -9.32 -13.05
C ILE A 204 3.97 -10.27 -12.16
N GLN A 205 4.12 -11.52 -12.58
CA GLN A 205 4.99 -12.46 -11.87
C GLN A 205 6.45 -12.03 -12.07
N PRO A 206 7.17 -11.60 -11.00
CA PRO A 206 8.56 -11.15 -11.15
C PRO A 206 9.46 -12.24 -11.73
N HIS A 207 9.21 -13.49 -11.37
CA HIS A 207 9.95 -14.65 -11.87
C HIS A 207 9.79 -14.84 -13.39
N PHE A 208 8.58 -14.68 -13.92
CA PHE A 208 8.35 -14.71 -15.37
C PHE A 208 9.12 -13.60 -16.08
N LEU A 209 9.07 -12.36 -15.53
CA LEU A 209 9.79 -11.23 -16.11
C LEU A 209 11.30 -11.48 -16.19
N PHE A 210 11.93 -11.85 -15.06
CA PHE A 210 13.38 -12.11 -15.02
C PHE A 210 13.79 -13.23 -15.96
N ASN A 211 13.02 -14.31 -16.01
CA ASN A 211 13.33 -15.45 -16.88
C ASN A 211 13.17 -15.08 -18.37
N SER A 212 12.13 -14.32 -18.72
CA SER A 212 11.91 -13.87 -20.09
C SER A 212 13.01 -12.90 -20.53
N MET A 213 13.43 -11.97 -19.68
CA MET A 213 14.53 -11.05 -19.98
C MET A 213 15.87 -11.81 -20.17
N ASN A 214 16.15 -12.80 -19.32
CA ASN A 214 17.35 -13.63 -19.48
C ASN A 214 17.30 -14.43 -20.81
N SER A 215 16.14 -14.92 -21.20
CA SER A 215 15.99 -15.61 -22.50
C SER A 215 16.21 -14.65 -23.68
N VAL A 216 15.68 -13.41 -23.61
CA VAL A 216 15.94 -12.38 -24.62
C VAL A 216 17.45 -12.09 -24.71
N LEU A 217 18.13 -11.87 -23.57
CA LEU A 217 19.57 -11.60 -23.53
C LEU A 217 20.38 -12.73 -24.17
N SER A 218 20.02 -13.99 -23.93
CA SER A 218 20.70 -15.14 -24.53
C SER A 218 20.43 -15.26 -26.04
N LEU A 219 19.28 -14.81 -26.52
CA LEU A 219 18.90 -14.86 -27.92
C LEU A 219 19.51 -13.73 -28.76
N ILE A 220 19.82 -12.59 -28.20
CA ILE A 220 20.35 -11.41 -28.94
C ILE A 220 21.55 -11.77 -29.83
N SER A 221 22.45 -12.65 -29.35
CA SER A 221 23.63 -13.07 -30.09
C SER A 221 23.43 -14.31 -30.97
N ILE A 222 22.34 -15.08 -30.76
CA ILE A 222 22.11 -16.35 -31.43
C ILE A 222 21.05 -16.22 -32.53
N ASP A 223 19.94 -15.54 -32.24
CA ASP A 223 18.78 -15.35 -33.10
C ASP A 223 18.14 -13.99 -32.75
N PRO A 224 18.67 -12.88 -33.34
CA PRO A 224 18.19 -11.52 -33.06
C PRO A 224 16.72 -11.31 -33.39
N ASP A 225 16.22 -11.92 -34.47
CA ASP A 225 14.82 -11.77 -34.90
C ASP A 225 13.86 -12.40 -33.88
N LYS A 226 14.26 -13.54 -33.34
CA LYS A 226 13.51 -14.22 -32.27
C LYS A 226 13.57 -13.46 -30.95
N ALA A 227 14.70 -12.81 -30.65
CA ALA A 227 14.84 -11.94 -29.47
C ALA A 227 13.92 -10.71 -29.60
N GLU A 228 13.87 -10.06 -30.78
CA GLU A 228 12.98 -8.94 -31.04
C GLU A 228 11.50 -9.33 -30.91
N HIS A 229 11.11 -10.45 -31.54
CA HIS A 229 9.73 -10.97 -31.45
C HIS A 229 9.32 -11.25 -29.99
N MET A 230 10.20 -11.88 -29.22
CA MET A 230 9.96 -12.15 -27.80
C MET A 230 9.80 -10.85 -26.99
N LEU A 231 10.64 -9.82 -27.26
CA LEU A 231 10.57 -8.53 -26.58
C LEU A 231 9.28 -7.77 -26.92
N LEU A 232 8.83 -7.83 -28.18
CA LEU A 232 7.55 -7.24 -28.62
C LEU A 232 6.37 -7.91 -27.92
N ASN A 233 6.35 -9.25 -27.82
CA ASN A 233 5.32 -9.98 -27.11
C ASN A 233 5.31 -9.62 -25.62
N LEU A 234 6.48 -9.55 -24.97
CA LEU A 234 6.64 -9.15 -23.58
C LEU A 234 6.09 -7.74 -23.35
N SER A 235 6.43 -6.79 -24.23
CA SER A 235 5.93 -5.40 -24.18
C SER A 235 4.40 -5.31 -24.25
N ARG A 236 3.76 -6.14 -25.09
CA ARG A 236 2.29 -6.19 -25.22
C ARG A 236 1.64 -6.77 -23.95
N LEU A 237 2.20 -7.83 -23.38
CA LEU A 237 1.72 -8.42 -22.11
C LEU A 237 1.81 -7.39 -20.96
N PHE A 238 2.92 -6.67 -20.85
CA PHE A 238 3.06 -5.62 -19.84
C PHE A 238 2.03 -4.53 -20.02
N ARG A 239 1.84 -4.04 -21.25
CA ARG A 239 0.82 -3.02 -21.52
C ARG A 239 -0.57 -3.49 -21.08
N ALA A 240 -0.94 -4.74 -21.35
CA ALA A 240 -2.21 -5.31 -20.90
C ALA A 240 -2.29 -5.40 -19.36
N SER A 241 -1.19 -5.77 -18.69
CA SER A 241 -1.14 -5.88 -17.22
C SER A 241 -1.31 -4.56 -16.48
N PHE A 242 -0.93 -3.44 -17.11
CA PHE A 242 -1.09 -2.09 -16.56
C PHE A 242 -2.44 -1.44 -16.89
N GLN A 243 -3.23 -2.05 -17.77
CA GLN A 243 -4.57 -1.53 -18.06
C GLN A 243 -5.54 -1.78 -16.89
N GLU A 244 -6.54 -0.92 -16.77
CA GLU A 244 -7.67 -1.18 -15.88
C GLU A 244 -8.41 -2.45 -16.31
N LEU A 245 -8.95 -3.17 -15.32
CA LEU A 245 -9.75 -4.37 -15.59
C LEU A 245 -11.04 -3.95 -16.29
N LYS A 246 -11.10 -4.21 -17.59
CA LYS A 246 -12.25 -3.95 -18.45
C LYS A 246 -12.67 -5.24 -19.15
N LEU A 247 -13.85 -5.22 -19.72
CA LEU A 247 -14.28 -6.27 -20.65
C LEU A 247 -13.56 -6.08 -21.98
N VAL A 248 -13.02 -7.16 -22.50
CA VAL A 248 -12.38 -7.26 -23.81
C VAL A 248 -13.03 -8.37 -24.60
N SER A 249 -12.81 -8.43 -25.92
CA SER A 249 -13.27 -9.57 -26.70
C SER A 249 -12.52 -10.84 -26.30
N LEU A 250 -13.19 -11.99 -26.38
CA LEU A 250 -12.56 -13.29 -26.14
C LEU A 250 -11.36 -13.49 -27.08
N GLN A 251 -11.40 -12.92 -28.28
CA GLN A 251 -10.29 -12.93 -29.25
C GLN A 251 -9.06 -12.21 -28.68
N GLU A 252 -9.23 -11.01 -28.11
CA GLU A 252 -8.12 -10.24 -27.52
C GLU A 252 -7.47 -11.00 -26.34
N GLU A 253 -8.27 -11.64 -25.51
CA GLU A 253 -7.77 -12.43 -24.37
C GLU A 253 -7.01 -13.67 -24.86
N ILE A 254 -7.51 -14.38 -25.90
CA ILE A 254 -6.82 -15.51 -26.51
C ILE A 254 -5.50 -15.06 -27.15
N ASP A 255 -5.48 -13.94 -27.85
CA ASP A 255 -4.27 -13.38 -28.47
C ASP A 255 -3.20 -13.07 -27.41
N LEU A 256 -3.59 -12.52 -26.26
CA LEU A 256 -2.67 -12.31 -25.14
C LEU A 256 -2.12 -13.63 -24.59
N CYS A 257 -2.97 -14.64 -24.46
CA CYS A 257 -2.58 -15.97 -23.99
C CYS A 257 -1.63 -16.67 -24.97
N GLN A 258 -1.85 -16.52 -26.27
CA GLN A 258 -0.94 -17.07 -27.29
C GLN A 258 0.44 -16.43 -27.19
N ARG A 259 0.53 -15.10 -27.06
CA ARG A 259 1.80 -14.39 -26.87
C ARG A 259 2.53 -14.81 -25.61
N TYR A 260 1.80 -15.00 -24.51
CA TYR A 260 2.36 -15.51 -23.26
C TYR A 260 2.98 -16.92 -23.47
N LEU A 261 2.23 -17.82 -24.09
CA LEU A 261 2.69 -19.18 -24.34
C LEU A 261 3.85 -19.26 -25.34
N GLU A 262 3.89 -18.36 -26.35
CA GLU A 262 5.04 -18.23 -27.26
C GLU A 262 6.34 -17.87 -26.49
N ILE A 263 6.27 -16.93 -25.56
CA ILE A 263 7.42 -16.58 -24.68
C ILE A 263 7.86 -17.79 -23.87
N GLU A 264 6.89 -18.50 -23.27
CA GLU A 264 7.18 -19.70 -22.48
C GLU A 264 7.72 -20.87 -23.31
N GLN A 265 7.26 -21.04 -24.54
CA GLN A 265 7.81 -22.02 -25.47
C GLN A 265 9.27 -21.70 -25.86
N ILE A 266 9.60 -20.43 -26.05
CA ILE A 266 10.99 -20.03 -26.29
C ILE A 266 11.86 -20.34 -25.05
N ARG A 267 11.35 -20.08 -23.84
CA ARG A 267 12.05 -20.31 -22.59
C ARG A 267 12.24 -21.80 -22.25
N LEU A 268 11.20 -22.57 -22.39
CA LEU A 268 11.18 -23.99 -22.01
C LEU A 268 11.62 -24.93 -23.14
N GLY A 269 11.68 -24.43 -24.37
CA GLY A 269 12.06 -25.19 -25.55
C GLY A 269 11.11 -26.39 -25.81
N GLU A 270 11.67 -27.51 -26.19
CA GLU A 270 10.90 -28.70 -26.49
C GLU A 270 10.12 -29.32 -25.31
N ARG A 271 10.37 -28.82 -24.09
CA ARG A 271 9.63 -29.29 -22.91
C ARG A 271 8.17 -28.84 -22.90
N LEU A 272 7.83 -27.71 -23.54
CA LEU A 272 6.48 -27.19 -23.62
C LEU A 272 5.90 -27.37 -25.04
N GLN A 273 4.87 -28.16 -25.14
CA GLN A 273 4.00 -28.25 -26.30
C GLN A 273 2.65 -27.64 -25.97
N VAL A 274 2.08 -26.87 -26.90
CA VAL A 274 0.78 -26.19 -26.72
C VAL A 274 -0.15 -26.60 -27.85
N GLU A 275 -1.30 -27.12 -27.47
CA GLU A 275 -2.37 -27.52 -28.41
C GLU A 275 -3.58 -26.62 -28.18
N TRP A 276 -3.92 -25.81 -29.20
CA TRP A 276 -5.12 -25.01 -29.23
C TRP A 276 -6.21 -25.69 -30.05
N LYS A 277 -7.39 -25.89 -29.43
CA LYS A 277 -8.62 -26.31 -30.07
C LYS A 277 -9.63 -25.19 -29.96
N LEU A 278 -9.75 -24.38 -31.00
CA LEU A 278 -10.56 -23.18 -31.02
C LEU A 278 -11.75 -23.44 -31.99
N GLU A 279 -12.96 -23.62 -31.41
CA GLU A 279 -14.18 -23.86 -32.16
C GLU A 279 -15.05 -22.61 -32.22
N ASN A 280 -15.74 -22.41 -33.37
CA ASN A 280 -16.62 -21.24 -33.59
C ASN A 280 -15.91 -19.87 -33.43
N LYS A 281 -14.71 -19.74 -34.01
CA LYS A 281 -13.85 -18.52 -33.88
C LYS A 281 -14.55 -17.24 -34.32
N ASP A 282 -15.47 -17.28 -35.26
CA ASP A 282 -16.18 -16.12 -35.80
C ASP A 282 -16.98 -15.37 -34.73
N LEU A 283 -17.32 -16.05 -33.64
CA LEU A 283 -18.04 -15.45 -32.51
C LEU A 283 -17.13 -14.79 -31.43
N TYR A 284 -15.82 -15.03 -31.48
CA TYR A 284 -14.91 -14.59 -30.42
C TYR A 284 -14.79 -13.09 -30.31
N SER A 285 -14.96 -12.36 -31.38
CA SER A 285 -14.98 -10.89 -31.39
C SER A 285 -16.23 -10.29 -30.74
N GLN A 286 -17.32 -11.04 -30.69
CA GLN A 286 -18.62 -10.61 -30.12
C GLN A 286 -18.75 -10.96 -28.63
N VAL A 287 -18.06 -12.01 -28.21
CA VAL A 287 -18.08 -12.48 -26.83
C VAL A 287 -17.11 -11.66 -25.98
N GLN A 288 -17.57 -11.20 -24.83
CA GLN A 288 -16.75 -10.45 -23.91
C GLN A 288 -16.24 -11.32 -22.74
N ILE A 289 -15.07 -10.97 -22.23
CA ILE A 289 -14.45 -11.59 -21.05
C ILE A 289 -13.66 -10.50 -20.29
N PRO A 290 -13.60 -10.53 -18.96
CA PRO A 290 -12.72 -9.62 -18.23
C PRO A 290 -11.26 -9.85 -18.60
N LEU A 291 -10.53 -8.79 -18.92
CA LEU A 291 -9.11 -8.82 -19.28
C LEU A 291 -8.29 -9.58 -18.22
N LEU A 292 -7.29 -10.35 -18.67
CA LEU A 292 -6.41 -11.17 -17.81
C LEU A 292 -7.19 -12.25 -17.01
N THR A 293 -8.18 -12.90 -17.63
CA THR A 293 -8.93 -14.00 -17.04
C THR A 293 -8.27 -15.36 -17.34
N LEU A 294 -7.83 -15.58 -18.58
CA LEU A 294 -7.25 -16.85 -19.00
C LEU A 294 -5.76 -16.93 -18.70
N GLN A 295 -5.04 -15.82 -18.80
CA GLN A 295 -3.59 -15.79 -18.58
C GLN A 295 -3.19 -16.37 -17.20
N PRO A 296 -3.81 -16.02 -16.05
CA PRO A 296 -3.46 -16.62 -14.76
C PRO A 296 -3.69 -18.13 -14.69
N LEU A 297 -4.62 -18.67 -15.47
CA LEU A 297 -4.86 -20.11 -15.54
C LEU A 297 -3.72 -20.81 -16.29
N LEU A 298 -3.23 -20.20 -17.38
CA LEU A 298 -2.10 -20.70 -18.13
C LEU A 298 -0.78 -20.57 -17.34
N GLU A 299 -0.59 -19.45 -16.63
CA GLU A 299 0.53 -19.29 -15.72
C GLU A 299 0.55 -20.39 -14.65
N ASN A 300 -0.60 -20.71 -14.10
CA ASN A 300 -0.74 -21.81 -13.14
C ASN A 300 -0.38 -23.18 -13.78
N SER A 301 -0.80 -23.40 -15.03
CA SER A 301 -0.49 -24.62 -15.77
C SER A 301 0.99 -24.77 -16.09
N ILE A 302 1.70 -23.68 -16.38
CA ILE A 302 3.15 -23.67 -16.57
C ILE A 302 3.87 -23.92 -15.25
N PHE A 303 3.62 -23.08 -14.25
CA PHE A 303 4.38 -23.06 -13.00
C PHE A 303 4.20 -24.33 -12.16
N HIS A 304 2.98 -24.83 -12.07
CA HIS A 304 2.65 -26.01 -11.27
C HIS A 304 2.65 -27.31 -12.07
N GLY A 305 2.55 -27.21 -13.40
CA GLY A 305 2.58 -28.35 -14.31
C GLY A 305 3.96 -28.54 -14.96
N VAL A 306 4.17 -27.85 -16.06
CA VAL A 306 5.31 -28.09 -16.97
C VAL A 306 6.68 -27.84 -16.32
N GLU A 307 6.83 -26.80 -15.51
CA GLU A 307 8.12 -26.48 -14.86
C GLU A 307 8.57 -27.57 -13.89
N LYS A 308 7.64 -28.28 -13.28
CA LYS A 308 7.95 -29.35 -12.32
C LYS A 308 8.25 -30.70 -12.97
N ILE A 309 7.99 -30.84 -14.25
CA ILE A 309 8.18 -32.07 -15.00
C ILE A 309 9.36 -31.90 -15.97
N LEU A 310 10.33 -32.82 -15.96
CA LEU A 310 11.51 -32.75 -16.80
C LEU A 310 11.29 -33.28 -18.23
N THR A 311 10.23 -34.01 -18.45
CA THR A 311 9.86 -34.60 -19.78
C THR A 311 9.03 -33.61 -20.58
N LYS A 312 8.90 -33.87 -21.89
CA LYS A 312 7.98 -33.16 -22.78
C LYS A 312 6.56 -33.18 -22.20
N SER A 313 5.95 -32.02 -22.14
CA SER A 313 4.65 -31.80 -21.51
C SER A 313 3.76 -31.01 -22.45
N THR A 314 2.53 -31.43 -22.65
CA THR A 314 1.56 -30.73 -23.50
C THR A 314 0.50 -30.05 -22.65
N ILE A 315 0.26 -28.76 -22.91
CA ILE A 315 -0.91 -28.04 -22.42
C ILE A 315 -1.93 -28.00 -23.53
N SER A 316 -3.11 -28.54 -23.26
CA SER A 316 -4.24 -28.53 -24.20
C SER A 316 -5.26 -27.49 -23.75
N ILE A 317 -5.63 -26.59 -24.66
CA ILE A 317 -6.58 -25.50 -24.42
C ILE A 317 -7.72 -25.66 -25.43
N LEU A 318 -8.91 -25.98 -24.93
CA LEU A 318 -10.14 -26.02 -25.70
C LEU A 318 -10.99 -24.79 -25.36
N VAL A 319 -11.39 -24.06 -26.41
CA VAL A 319 -12.35 -22.95 -26.30
C VAL A 319 -13.47 -23.24 -27.31
N GLU A 320 -14.68 -23.32 -26.79
CA GLU A 320 -15.87 -23.56 -27.63
C GLU A 320 -17.02 -22.65 -27.18
N ILE A 321 -17.84 -22.25 -28.16
CA ILE A 321 -19.06 -21.49 -27.92
C ILE A 321 -20.22 -22.36 -28.40
N LEU A 322 -21.06 -22.78 -27.47
CA LEU A 322 -22.26 -23.56 -27.72
C LEU A 322 -23.49 -22.75 -27.39
N GLN A 323 -24.25 -22.36 -28.38
CA GLN A 323 -25.38 -21.43 -28.22
C GLN A 323 -24.94 -20.10 -27.54
N ASN A 324 -25.36 -19.85 -26.29
CA ASN A 324 -24.99 -18.68 -25.52
C ASN A 324 -24.01 -19.02 -24.38
N GLN A 325 -23.40 -20.20 -24.40
CA GLN A 325 -22.48 -20.65 -23.35
C GLN A 325 -21.07 -20.79 -23.91
N ILE A 326 -20.12 -20.26 -23.15
CA ILE A 326 -18.69 -20.43 -23.42
C ILE A 326 -18.17 -21.50 -22.50
N ASN A 327 -17.44 -22.44 -23.08
CA ASN A 327 -16.70 -23.48 -22.38
C ASN A 327 -15.21 -23.29 -22.66
N ILE A 328 -14.42 -23.18 -21.62
CA ILE A 328 -12.95 -23.07 -21.67
C ILE A 328 -12.40 -24.21 -20.82
N ILE A 329 -11.62 -25.10 -21.43
CA ILE A 329 -11.03 -26.24 -20.76
C ILE A 329 -9.52 -26.16 -20.96
N ILE A 330 -8.77 -26.10 -19.88
CA ILE A 330 -7.31 -26.12 -19.88
C ILE A 330 -6.85 -27.35 -19.14
N THR A 331 -6.09 -28.20 -19.85
CA THR A 331 -5.53 -29.45 -19.30
C THR A 331 -4.02 -29.41 -19.39
N ASN A 332 -3.35 -29.66 -18.27
CA ASN A 332 -1.90 -29.71 -18.17
C ASN A 332 -1.42 -30.90 -17.34
N PRO A 333 -0.20 -31.37 -17.55
CA PRO A 333 0.41 -32.38 -16.70
C PRO A 333 0.54 -31.89 -15.26
N TYR A 334 0.43 -32.81 -14.31
CA TYR A 334 0.47 -32.52 -12.89
C TYR A 334 1.34 -33.55 -12.15
N ALA A 335 2.40 -33.08 -11.50
CA ALA A 335 3.22 -33.92 -10.63
C ALA A 335 2.54 -34.07 -9.26
N GLN A 336 2.16 -35.28 -8.90
CA GLN A 336 1.55 -35.63 -7.61
C GLN A 336 2.59 -35.59 -6.49
N ASP A 337 2.97 -34.40 -6.02
CA ASP A 337 3.81 -34.24 -4.84
C ASP A 337 2.92 -34.11 -3.60
N ASN A 338 2.86 -35.18 -2.79
CA ASN A 338 1.96 -35.31 -1.64
C ASN A 338 2.17 -34.30 -0.51
N LYS A 339 3.13 -33.37 -0.61
CA LYS A 339 3.51 -32.49 0.50
C LYS A 339 3.21 -30.99 0.32
N THR A 340 2.85 -30.53 -0.88
CA THR A 340 2.72 -29.09 -1.17
C THR A 340 1.33 -28.60 -1.57
N LEU A 341 0.31 -29.42 -1.45
CA LEU A 341 -1.08 -29.09 -1.87
C LEU A 341 -1.75 -27.95 -1.06
N LYS A 342 -1.09 -27.34 -0.06
CA LYS A 342 -1.82 -26.50 0.92
C LYS A 342 -1.65 -25.00 0.84
N LYS A 343 -0.79 -24.38 0.01
CA LYS A 343 -0.60 -22.92 0.17
C LYS A 343 -0.52 -22.00 -1.06
N GLY A 344 -0.57 -22.49 -2.29
CA GLY A 344 -0.39 -21.61 -3.47
C GLY A 344 -1.44 -21.74 -4.58
N HIS A 345 -2.05 -22.90 -4.75
CA HIS A 345 -2.95 -23.22 -5.87
C HIS A 345 -4.30 -22.50 -5.85
N GLY A 346 -4.78 -22.04 -4.68
CA GLY A 346 -6.14 -21.53 -4.54
C GLY A 346 -6.32 -20.06 -4.94
N ILE A 347 -5.29 -19.22 -4.79
CA ILE A 347 -5.49 -17.75 -4.83
C ILE A 347 -5.73 -17.25 -6.27
N ALA A 348 -4.91 -17.67 -7.24
CA ALA A 348 -5.04 -17.22 -8.62
C ALA A 348 -6.35 -17.71 -9.26
N ILE A 349 -6.66 -18.98 -9.04
CA ILE A 349 -7.89 -19.62 -9.51
C ILE A 349 -9.13 -18.98 -8.86
N GLU A 350 -9.08 -18.74 -7.57
CA GLU A 350 -10.16 -18.10 -6.82
C GLU A 350 -10.38 -16.64 -7.28
N ASN A 351 -9.32 -15.89 -7.54
CA ASN A 351 -9.41 -14.53 -8.08
C ASN A 351 -10.06 -14.50 -9.47
N VAL A 352 -9.75 -15.47 -10.34
CA VAL A 352 -10.38 -15.62 -11.65
C VAL A 352 -11.87 -15.92 -11.50
N ARG A 353 -12.22 -16.85 -10.60
CA ARG A 353 -13.61 -17.20 -10.30
C ARG A 353 -14.41 -15.99 -9.82
N GLN A 354 -13.91 -15.28 -8.83
CA GLN A 354 -14.56 -14.08 -8.28
C GLN A 354 -14.71 -12.99 -9.34
N ARG A 355 -13.72 -12.80 -10.20
CA ARG A 355 -13.77 -11.83 -11.29
C ARG A 355 -14.87 -12.16 -12.28
N LEU A 356 -14.95 -13.41 -12.75
CA LEU A 356 -16.01 -13.84 -13.64
C LEU A 356 -17.39 -13.74 -13.01
N GLN A 357 -17.52 -14.11 -11.73
CA GLN A 357 -18.77 -13.99 -10.99
C GLN A 357 -19.23 -12.55 -10.83
N ALA A 358 -18.31 -11.60 -10.69
CA ALA A 358 -18.64 -10.17 -10.60
C ALA A 358 -19.32 -9.64 -11.89
N TYR A 359 -18.95 -10.18 -13.07
CA TYR A 359 -19.52 -9.75 -14.35
C TYR A 359 -20.71 -10.59 -14.83
N TYR A 360 -20.67 -11.90 -14.56
CA TYR A 360 -21.64 -12.88 -15.10
C TYR A 360 -22.51 -13.55 -14.03
N GLY A 361 -22.30 -13.19 -12.77
CA GLY A 361 -23.14 -13.66 -11.65
C GLY A 361 -23.11 -15.17 -11.44
N SER A 362 -24.26 -15.75 -11.14
CA SER A 362 -24.42 -17.18 -10.85
C SER A 362 -24.32 -18.09 -12.07
N SER A 363 -24.25 -17.54 -13.30
CA SER A 363 -24.09 -18.35 -14.53
C SER A 363 -22.69 -18.95 -14.67
N VAL A 364 -21.73 -18.49 -13.87
CA VAL A 364 -20.33 -18.94 -13.90
C VAL A 364 -20.19 -20.27 -13.16
N THR A 365 -19.74 -21.28 -13.86
CA THR A 365 -19.31 -22.56 -13.30
C THR A 365 -17.80 -22.67 -13.44
N PHE A 366 -17.12 -22.87 -12.32
CA PHE A 366 -15.67 -23.05 -12.26
C PHE A 366 -15.35 -24.36 -11.53
N GLN A 367 -14.70 -25.30 -12.23
CA GLN A 367 -14.38 -26.61 -11.69
C GLN A 367 -12.94 -26.99 -12.01
N THR A 368 -12.30 -27.70 -11.11
CA THR A 368 -10.95 -28.21 -11.28
C THR A 368 -10.93 -29.71 -10.96
N PHE A 369 -10.23 -30.46 -11.77
CA PHE A 369 -10.08 -31.92 -11.62
C PHE A 369 -8.58 -32.26 -11.62
N ALA A 370 -8.16 -33.08 -10.69
CA ALA A 370 -6.80 -33.61 -10.63
C ALA A 370 -6.89 -35.14 -10.59
N GLY A 371 -6.27 -35.80 -11.56
CA GLY A 371 -6.29 -37.27 -11.66
C GLY A 371 -5.35 -37.75 -12.78
N GLU A 372 -4.86 -38.98 -12.65
CA GLU A 372 -4.03 -39.66 -13.66
C GLU A 372 -2.81 -38.84 -14.15
N GLY A 373 -2.20 -38.03 -13.27
CA GLY A 373 -1.07 -37.16 -13.63
C GLY A 373 -1.44 -35.93 -14.45
N MET A 374 -2.73 -35.62 -14.59
CA MET A 374 -3.25 -34.43 -15.28
C MET A 374 -4.09 -33.56 -14.37
N PHE A 375 -4.02 -32.27 -14.63
CA PHE A 375 -4.87 -31.27 -13.99
C PHE A 375 -5.70 -30.57 -15.05
N THR A 376 -7.01 -30.51 -14.83
CA THR A 376 -7.96 -29.91 -15.78
C THR A 376 -8.74 -28.81 -15.08
N THR A 377 -8.71 -27.60 -15.64
CA THR A 377 -9.53 -26.46 -15.25
C THR A 377 -10.65 -26.28 -16.26
N VAL A 378 -11.89 -26.23 -15.79
CA VAL A 378 -13.09 -26.02 -16.60
C VAL A 378 -13.76 -24.72 -16.16
N VAL A 379 -13.90 -23.79 -17.09
CA VAL A 379 -14.60 -22.52 -16.91
C VAL A 379 -15.77 -22.46 -17.87
N ARG A 380 -16.97 -22.24 -17.34
CA ARG A 380 -18.20 -22.08 -18.13
C ARG A 380 -18.94 -20.85 -17.69
N TYR A 381 -19.45 -20.07 -18.63
CA TYR A 381 -20.31 -18.93 -18.36
C TYR A 381 -21.21 -18.61 -19.54
N GLN A 382 -22.35 -17.95 -19.27
CA GLN A 382 -23.23 -17.47 -20.32
C GLN A 382 -22.90 -16.03 -20.65
N TYR A 383 -22.75 -15.71 -21.93
CA TYR A 383 -22.63 -14.34 -22.41
C TYR A 383 -23.99 -13.83 -22.88
N LYS A 384 -24.21 -12.53 -22.72
CA LYS A 384 -25.45 -11.86 -23.15
C LYS A 384 -25.32 -11.37 -24.57
#